data_8280aa685a4100a299e5501a05db5abc
#
_entry.id   8280aa685a4100a299e5501a05db5abc
#
_cell.length_a   1.000
_cell.length_b   1.000
_cell.length_c   1.000
_cell.angle_alpha   90.00
_cell.angle_beta   90.00
_cell.angle_gamma   90.00
#
_symmetry.space_group_name_H-M   'P 1'
#
loop_
_entity.id
_entity.type
_entity.pdbx_description
1 polymer ?
#
loop_
_entity_poly.entity_id
_entity_poly.type
_entity_poly.pdbx_seq_one_letter_code
_entity_poly.pdbx_strand_id
1 'polypeptide(L)'
;MDTTFPVGLFAVTRPHRLAVTINIVGISAYYHDSACCLLQDGRLVAAAEEERFSRVKHDRRLPINSFRFCLEQGRLGIRDVDCVAYYELPREKAARQVWSGIQPDDASRPEREIREVLGYEGPIAFFDHHQSHAASTYFYSGFTDAAILTVDGVGEWTTTSYARGRGGTIEAFEEVRYPHSLGLLYSAITSYLGFSVNDGEYKVMGLAPYGSPRYVGEVRKLVRSEPRGQFSLDLEYFDYPRGKHMYSEALVELLGGPPREKGRAITRFHEDVARSLQLVLEEILLEKARYLHERTGSPNLCLAGGVALNCVANHRILRDGPFEKLFVQPAAGDDGGCLGAAALAHLDSTGRRHTTEPLEHVFLGPRFSSDDVAEMLAAVGITPLDYRGRESELLEGVAELLARAKVVGWFHGAMEFGPRALGARSILADPRDAGMRERINRLVKKREAFRPFAPSVLLENASEVFELDHASPFMLETCGVKSSMDLPAITHVDGSARPQTVDRRDSPRFAGLVDAFYRRTGCALVLNTSFNVRGEPIVCSPADALRCFIKSNLDVLVVEDFIVEQAMVSDELREAVELWYPEPAEPR
;
A
#
# COMPACT_ATOMS: atom_id res chain seq x y z
N MET A 1 20.25 -26.24 -31.88
CA MET A 1 21.60 -25.64 -31.81
C MET A 1 21.68 -24.97 -30.46
N ASP A 2 22.35 -25.64 -29.53
CA ASP A 2 22.59 -25.15 -28.18
C ASP A 2 23.56 -23.97 -28.21
N THR A 3 23.16 -22.84 -27.64
CA THR A 3 24.09 -21.76 -27.32
C THR A 3 23.85 -21.35 -25.83
N THR A 4 24.52 -22.11 -24.97
CA THR A 4 24.77 -21.69 -23.59
C THR A 4 25.87 -20.63 -23.59
N PHE A 5 25.53 -19.41 -23.10
CA PHE A 5 26.54 -18.39 -22.77
C PHE A 5 26.99 -18.58 -21.31
N PRO A 6 28.29 -18.54 -21.03
CA PRO A 6 28.78 -18.67 -19.67
C PRO A 6 28.66 -17.36 -18.92
N VAL A 7 27.99 -17.42 -17.75
CA VAL A 7 27.99 -16.36 -16.73
C VAL A 7 29.38 -16.32 -16.12
N GLY A 8 30.10 -15.23 -16.35
CA GLY A 8 31.41 -15.02 -15.77
C GLY A 8 31.30 -14.69 -14.27
N LEU A 9 31.66 -15.66 -13.43
CA LEU A 9 31.92 -15.44 -12.01
C LEU A 9 33.20 -14.59 -11.86
N PHE A 10 33.05 -13.33 -11.50
CA PHE A 10 34.15 -12.57 -10.90
C PHE A 10 34.17 -12.83 -9.39
N ALA A 11 34.88 -13.88 -8.99
CA ALA A 11 35.24 -14.08 -7.59
C ALA A 11 36.33 -13.07 -7.18
N VAL A 12 35.95 -11.97 -6.59
CA VAL A 12 36.90 -11.08 -5.89
C VAL A 12 37.13 -11.68 -4.50
N THR A 13 38.21 -12.42 -4.32
CA THR A 13 38.70 -12.89 -3.03
C THR A 13 39.22 -11.69 -2.21
N ARG A 14 38.40 -11.17 -1.30
CA ARG A 14 38.86 -10.22 -0.27
C ARG A 14 39.45 -10.98 0.93
N PRO A 15 40.54 -10.49 1.56
CA PRO A 15 41.09 -11.11 2.75
C PRO A 15 40.11 -11.01 3.94
N HIS A 16 40.17 -11.97 4.85
CA HIS A 16 39.36 -12.03 6.09
C HIS A 16 39.32 -10.67 6.81
N ARG A 17 38.20 -9.94 6.61
CA ARG A 17 37.83 -8.80 7.45
C ARG A 17 36.93 -9.29 8.59
N LEU A 18 37.11 -8.70 9.78
CA LEU A 18 36.09 -8.64 10.83
C LEU A 18 34.72 -8.48 10.18
N ALA A 19 33.68 -9.14 10.69
CA ALA A 19 32.33 -9.13 10.12
C ALA A 19 31.93 -7.69 9.78
N VAL A 20 32.03 -7.33 8.50
CA VAL A 20 31.64 -6.00 8.01
C VAL A 20 30.15 -6.09 7.70
N THR A 21 29.37 -5.28 8.37
CA THR A 21 27.93 -5.12 8.08
C THR A 21 27.74 -4.74 6.62
N ILE A 22 26.88 -5.46 5.90
CA ILE A 22 26.54 -5.15 4.51
C ILE A 22 25.30 -4.27 4.49
N ASN A 23 25.46 -3.06 3.97
CA ASN A 23 24.41 -2.06 3.89
C ASN A 23 23.90 -1.94 2.44
N ILE A 24 22.64 -2.26 2.21
CA ILE A 24 22.03 -2.19 0.88
C ILE A 24 20.85 -1.24 0.94
N VAL A 25 20.81 -0.31 0.01
CA VAL A 25 19.69 0.61 -0.17
C VAL A 25 18.88 0.17 -1.39
N GLY A 26 17.59 -0.12 -1.19
CA GLY A 26 16.64 -0.39 -2.28
C GLY A 26 15.93 0.89 -2.71
N ILE A 27 15.71 1.05 -4.01
CA ILE A 27 15.03 2.20 -4.62
C ILE A 27 13.99 1.72 -5.62
N SER A 28 12.75 2.26 -5.51
CA SER A 28 11.75 2.28 -6.57
C SER A 28 11.48 3.72 -7.01
N ALA A 29 11.39 3.98 -8.32
CA ALA A 29 11.16 5.33 -8.84
C ALA A 29 10.73 5.37 -10.32
N TYR A 30 10.23 6.51 -10.78
CA TYR A 30 9.93 6.93 -12.15
C TYR A 30 8.71 6.27 -12.81
N TYR A 31 7.86 5.58 -12.05
CA TYR A 31 6.57 5.12 -12.55
C TYR A 31 5.43 5.55 -11.63
N HIS A 32 5.30 4.93 -10.46
CA HIS A 32 4.30 5.24 -9.46
C HIS A 32 4.95 5.08 -8.08
N ASP A 33 4.55 5.82 -7.06
CA ASP A 33 4.95 5.67 -5.65
C ASP A 33 6.44 5.37 -5.41
N SER A 34 7.30 6.38 -5.62
CA SER A 34 8.73 6.22 -5.32
C SER A 34 8.96 5.95 -3.84
N ALA A 35 9.88 5.04 -3.55
CA ALA A 35 10.22 4.64 -2.19
C ALA A 35 11.70 4.25 -2.06
N CYS A 36 12.16 4.24 -0.81
CA CYS A 36 13.49 3.78 -0.46
C CYS A 36 13.43 2.91 0.79
N CYS A 37 14.29 1.88 0.86
CA CYS A 37 14.51 1.08 2.05
C CYS A 37 15.99 0.87 2.33
N LEU A 38 16.32 0.49 3.57
CA LEU A 38 17.67 0.11 4.00
C LEU A 38 17.64 -1.29 4.60
N LEU A 39 18.51 -2.15 4.07
CA LEU A 39 18.87 -3.42 4.69
C LEU A 39 20.28 -3.33 5.30
N GLN A 40 20.43 -3.80 6.53
CA GLN A 40 21.73 -4.02 7.19
C GLN A 40 21.87 -5.51 7.50
N ASP A 41 22.86 -6.17 6.92
CA ASP A 41 23.06 -7.64 7.01
C ASP A 41 21.78 -8.46 6.68
N GLY A 42 20.97 -7.96 5.72
CA GLY A 42 19.71 -8.57 5.31
C GLY A 42 18.51 -8.23 6.20
N ARG A 43 18.67 -7.48 7.29
CA ARG A 43 17.55 -7.02 8.12
C ARG A 43 17.03 -5.67 7.64
N LEU A 44 15.72 -5.56 7.53
CA LEU A 44 15.05 -4.31 7.17
C LEU A 44 15.10 -3.33 8.35
N VAL A 45 15.77 -2.19 8.16
CA VAL A 45 16.01 -1.16 9.20
C VAL A 45 15.05 0.01 9.06
N ALA A 46 14.80 0.45 7.83
CA ALA A 46 13.95 1.58 7.52
C ALA A 46 13.34 1.44 6.12
N ALA A 47 12.16 1.99 5.92
CA ALA A 47 11.54 2.16 4.61
C ALA A 47 10.56 3.34 4.64
N ALA A 48 10.51 4.12 3.56
CA ALA A 48 9.55 5.21 3.41
C ALA A 48 9.30 5.54 1.94
N GLU A 49 8.08 5.98 1.64
CA GLU A 49 7.71 6.54 0.34
C GLU A 49 8.11 8.02 0.28
N GLU A 50 8.55 8.47 -0.89
CA GLU A 50 8.98 9.86 -1.12
C GLU A 50 7.82 10.86 -0.93
N GLU A 51 6.60 10.48 -1.29
CA GLU A 51 5.40 11.31 -1.12
C GLU A 51 5.19 11.79 0.32
N ARG A 52 5.65 11.00 1.32
CA ARG A 52 5.53 11.33 2.75
C ARG A 52 6.32 12.59 3.10
N PHE A 53 7.46 12.79 2.46
CA PHE A 53 8.34 13.95 2.66
C PHE A 53 8.04 15.09 1.69
N SER A 54 7.90 14.77 0.41
CA SER A 54 7.68 15.78 -0.65
C SER A 54 6.29 16.41 -0.59
N ARG A 55 5.33 15.77 0.09
CA ARG A 55 3.91 16.11 0.16
C ARG A 55 3.20 16.13 -1.21
N VAL A 56 3.81 15.49 -2.21
CA VAL A 56 3.24 15.29 -3.55
C VAL A 56 2.71 13.87 -3.62
N LYS A 57 1.38 13.71 -3.68
CA LYS A 57 0.76 12.39 -3.73
C LYS A 57 1.19 11.63 -4.99
N HIS A 58 1.55 10.35 -4.82
CA HIS A 58 2.11 9.49 -5.87
C HIS A 58 3.37 10.10 -6.50
N ASP A 59 4.27 10.67 -5.69
CA ASP A 59 5.52 11.21 -6.17
C ASP A 59 6.37 10.10 -6.81
N ARG A 60 6.66 10.26 -8.09
CA ARG A 60 7.41 9.29 -8.90
C ARG A 60 8.87 9.67 -9.14
N ARG A 61 9.31 10.79 -8.59
CA ARG A 61 10.70 11.26 -8.75
C ARG A 61 11.67 10.36 -7.98
N LEU A 62 12.98 10.55 -8.21
CA LEU A 62 14.00 9.90 -7.39
C LEU A 62 13.73 10.18 -5.91
N PRO A 63 13.70 9.16 -5.00
CA PRO A 63 13.31 9.31 -3.61
C PRO A 63 14.44 9.88 -2.74
N ILE A 64 14.78 11.16 -2.95
CA ILE A 64 15.92 11.83 -2.31
C ILE A 64 15.73 11.93 -0.79
N ASN A 65 14.53 12.29 -0.35
CA ASN A 65 14.27 12.48 1.07
C ASN A 65 14.17 11.13 1.80
N SER A 66 13.49 10.15 1.19
CA SER A 66 13.42 8.79 1.72
C SER A 66 14.82 8.15 1.79
N PHE A 67 15.67 8.39 0.79
CA PHE A 67 17.06 7.93 0.80
C PHE A 67 17.86 8.51 1.97
N ARG A 68 17.79 9.84 2.19
CA ARG A 68 18.42 10.50 3.32
C ARG A 68 17.91 9.96 4.65
N PHE A 69 16.59 9.85 4.78
CA PHE A 69 15.96 9.27 5.97
C PHE A 69 16.49 7.85 6.25
N CYS A 70 16.56 6.97 5.26
CA CYS A 70 17.07 5.61 5.42
C CYS A 70 18.53 5.60 5.91
N LEU A 71 19.41 6.47 5.37
CA LEU A 71 20.77 6.59 5.84
C LEU A 71 20.86 7.08 7.28
N GLU A 72 20.06 8.08 7.65
CA GLU A 72 19.99 8.62 9.02
C GLU A 72 19.55 7.55 10.01
N GLN A 73 18.51 6.75 9.68
CA GLN A 73 18.06 5.65 10.53
C GLN A 73 19.14 4.57 10.70
N GLY A 74 19.87 4.25 9.64
CA GLY A 74 21.01 3.33 9.68
C GLY A 74 22.27 3.91 10.33
N ARG A 75 22.30 5.21 10.62
CA ARG A 75 23.49 5.96 11.07
C ARG A 75 24.66 5.80 10.10
N LEU A 76 24.37 5.90 8.81
CA LEU A 76 25.29 5.69 7.71
C LEU A 76 25.59 7.01 6.99
N GLY A 77 26.84 7.14 6.53
CA GLY A 77 27.18 8.03 5.44
C GLY A 77 26.98 7.32 4.09
N ILE A 78 26.89 8.07 3.01
CA ILE A 78 26.71 7.50 1.67
C ILE A 78 27.81 6.50 1.26
N ARG A 79 29.03 6.67 1.78
CA ARG A 79 30.18 5.79 1.54
C ARG A 79 30.10 4.46 2.28
N ASP A 80 29.20 4.36 3.26
CA ASP A 80 28.97 3.13 4.02
C ASP A 80 27.96 2.20 3.31
N VAL A 81 27.34 2.67 2.22
CA VAL A 81 26.41 1.88 1.39
C VAL A 81 27.23 1.00 0.45
N ASP A 82 27.06 -0.31 0.55
CA ASP A 82 27.76 -1.29 -0.29
C ASP A 82 27.14 -1.46 -1.67
N CYS A 83 25.80 -1.32 -1.78
CA CYS A 83 25.07 -1.42 -3.04
C CYS A 83 23.77 -0.60 -2.99
N VAL A 84 23.44 0.07 -4.09
CA VAL A 84 22.11 0.58 -4.39
C VAL A 84 21.41 -0.41 -5.32
N ALA A 85 20.26 -0.93 -4.91
CA ALA A 85 19.47 -1.87 -5.68
C ALA A 85 18.25 -1.16 -6.28
N TYR A 86 18.08 -1.21 -7.58
CA TYR A 86 16.98 -0.58 -8.31
C TYR A 86 15.98 -1.64 -8.79
N TYR A 87 14.68 -1.38 -8.65
CA TYR A 87 13.61 -2.37 -8.71
C TYR A 87 13.11 -2.76 -10.11
N GLU A 88 13.63 -2.15 -11.19
CA GLU A 88 13.25 -2.45 -12.57
C GLU A 88 14.45 -2.42 -13.52
N LEU A 89 14.29 -2.93 -14.74
CA LEU A 89 15.27 -2.90 -15.84
C LEU A 89 14.93 -1.76 -16.81
N PRO A 90 15.53 -0.56 -16.70
CA PRO A 90 15.10 0.62 -17.47
C PRO A 90 15.20 0.45 -18.99
N ARG A 91 16.16 -0.34 -19.48
CA ARG A 91 16.34 -0.59 -20.92
C ARG A 91 15.21 -1.44 -21.49
N GLU A 92 14.76 -2.45 -20.74
CA GLU A 92 13.66 -3.32 -21.13
C GLU A 92 12.33 -2.55 -21.13
N LYS A 93 12.12 -1.70 -20.13
CA LYS A 93 10.97 -0.79 -20.06
C LYS A 93 10.93 0.15 -21.26
N ALA A 94 12.05 0.79 -21.60
CA ALA A 94 12.16 1.66 -22.77
C ALA A 94 11.88 0.90 -24.08
N ALA A 95 12.36 -0.36 -24.20
CA ALA A 95 12.08 -1.21 -25.36
C ALA A 95 10.58 -1.50 -25.51
N ARG A 96 9.86 -1.78 -24.40
CA ARG A 96 8.40 -1.95 -24.41
C ARG A 96 7.69 -0.66 -24.85
N GLN A 97 8.12 0.50 -24.32
CA GLN A 97 7.53 1.79 -24.68
C GLN A 97 7.68 2.08 -26.18
N VAL A 98 8.85 1.81 -26.75
CA VAL A 98 9.07 1.90 -28.21
C VAL A 98 8.13 0.97 -28.97
N TRP A 99 8.00 -0.28 -28.51
CA TRP A 99 7.08 -1.24 -29.14
C TRP A 99 5.63 -0.77 -29.11
N SER A 100 5.21 -0.11 -28.01
CA SER A 100 3.88 0.49 -27.85
C SER A 100 3.68 1.80 -28.63
N GLY A 101 4.70 2.30 -29.33
CA GLY A 101 4.65 3.60 -30.00
C GLY A 101 4.61 4.80 -29.03
N ILE A 102 5.03 4.59 -27.79
CA ILE A 102 5.15 5.62 -26.76
C ILE A 102 6.59 6.14 -26.78
N GLN A 103 6.77 7.45 -26.56
CA GLN A 103 8.11 8.04 -26.37
C GLN A 103 8.80 7.29 -25.20
N PRO A 104 9.95 6.64 -25.43
CA PRO A 104 10.61 5.93 -24.35
C PRO A 104 11.18 6.87 -23.30
N ASP A 105 11.15 6.44 -22.05
CA ASP A 105 11.89 7.07 -20.97
C ASP A 105 13.40 6.95 -21.23
N ASP A 106 14.19 7.90 -20.70
CA ASP A 106 15.64 7.79 -20.73
C ASP A 106 16.11 6.66 -19.81
N ALA A 107 16.49 5.54 -20.43
CA ALA A 107 16.93 4.35 -19.70
C ALA A 107 18.21 4.56 -18.87
N SER A 108 18.99 5.62 -19.14
CA SER A 108 20.18 5.98 -18.36
C SER A 108 19.85 6.83 -17.13
N ARG A 109 18.62 7.36 -17.05
CA ARG A 109 18.20 8.31 -16.03
C ARG A 109 18.36 7.77 -14.62
N PRO A 110 17.92 6.55 -14.26
CA PRO A 110 18.06 6.05 -12.90
C PRO A 110 19.52 6.00 -12.44
N GLU A 111 20.41 5.43 -13.24
CA GLU A 111 21.83 5.37 -12.91
C GLU A 111 22.43 6.77 -12.79
N ARG A 112 22.19 7.63 -13.79
CA ARG A 112 22.69 9.01 -13.80
C ARG A 112 22.24 9.79 -12.57
N GLU A 113 20.95 9.79 -12.24
CA GLU A 113 20.44 10.57 -11.10
C GLU A 113 20.88 9.97 -9.75
N ILE A 114 21.04 8.64 -9.62
CA ILE A 114 21.66 8.02 -8.42
C ILE A 114 23.09 8.53 -8.25
N ARG A 115 23.87 8.63 -9.33
CA ARG A 115 25.25 9.16 -9.32
C ARG A 115 25.28 10.65 -8.99
N GLU A 116 24.56 11.46 -9.77
CA GLU A 116 24.68 12.93 -9.78
C GLU A 116 23.90 13.58 -8.63
N VAL A 117 22.69 13.08 -8.33
CA VAL A 117 21.78 13.72 -7.38
C VAL A 117 21.96 13.16 -5.96
N LEU A 118 22.07 11.82 -5.81
CA LEU A 118 22.36 11.22 -4.51
C LEU A 118 23.85 11.26 -4.18
N GLY A 119 24.74 11.42 -5.16
CA GLY A 119 26.19 11.42 -4.97
C GLY A 119 26.77 10.03 -4.68
N TYR A 120 26.08 8.95 -5.08
CA TYR A 120 26.54 7.59 -4.84
C TYR A 120 27.48 7.10 -5.93
N GLU A 121 28.69 6.70 -5.56
CA GLU A 121 29.74 6.24 -6.48
C GLU A 121 29.94 4.70 -6.47
N GLY A 122 29.27 3.99 -5.56
CA GLY A 122 29.39 2.55 -5.40
C GLY A 122 28.62 1.72 -6.45
N PRO A 123 28.53 0.40 -6.29
CA PRO A 123 27.79 -0.49 -7.18
C PRO A 123 26.30 -0.20 -7.22
N ILE A 124 25.68 -0.21 -8.42
CA ILE A 124 24.24 -0.15 -8.62
C ILE A 124 23.82 -1.47 -9.29
N ALA A 125 22.86 -2.16 -8.68
CA ALA A 125 22.26 -3.38 -9.22
C ALA A 125 20.85 -3.09 -9.70
N PHE A 126 20.48 -3.62 -10.86
CA PHE A 126 19.13 -3.50 -11.44
C PHE A 126 18.49 -4.89 -11.46
N PHE A 127 17.24 -4.97 -10.98
CA PHE A 127 16.50 -6.23 -10.94
C PHE A 127 15.23 -6.11 -11.78
N ASP A 128 14.74 -7.24 -12.29
CA ASP A 128 13.46 -7.31 -12.97
C ASP A 128 12.33 -6.91 -12.02
N HIS A 129 11.35 -6.15 -12.52
CA HIS A 129 10.25 -5.60 -11.75
C HIS A 129 9.42 -6.69 -11.02
N HIS A 130 9.04 -7.75 -11.74
CA HIS A 130 8.27 -8.85 -11.13
C HIS A 130 9.12 -9.74 -10.22
N GLN A 131 10.43 -9.84 -10.43
CA GLN A 131 11.33 -10.45 -9.45
C GLN A 131 11.40 -9.61 -8.17
N SER A 132 11.44 -8.28 -8.30
CA SER A 132 11.41 -7.38 -7.15
C SER A 132 10.10 -7.53 -6.36
N HIS A 133 8.95 -7.61 -7.04
CA HIS A 133 7.67 -7.92 -6.40
C HIS A 133 7.66 -9.30 -5.71
N ALA A 134 8.12 -10.34 -6.40
CA ALA A 134 8.18 -11.69 -5.83
C ALA A 134 9.07 -11.75 -4.59
N ALA A 135 10.22 -11.08 -4.62
CA ALA A 135 11.14 -10.98 -3.50
C ALA A 135 10.55 -10.18 -2.32
N SER A 136 9.84 -9.06 -2.62
CA SER A 136 9.20 -8.21 -1.62
C SER A 136 8.11 -8.92 -0.80
N THR A 137 7.48 -9.94 -1.36
CA THR A 137 6.49 -10.73 -0.64
C THR A 137 7.09 -11.98 -0.01
N TYR A 138 7.87 -12.79 -0.75
CA TYR A 138 8.36 -14.07 -0.24
C TYR A 138 9.37 -13.92 0.90
N PHE A 139 10.36 -13.04 0.77
CA PHE A 139 11.40 -12.91 1.79
C PHE A 139 10.92 -12.32 3.11
N TYR A 140 9.76 -11.69 3.12
CA TYR A 140 9.14 -11.09 4.30
C TYR A 140 7.88 -11.81 4.78
N SER A 141 7.55 -12.96 4.17
CA SER A 141 6.37 -13.75 4.55
C SER A 141 6.56 -14.64 5.77
N GLY A 142 7.80 -14.96 6.12
CA GLY A 142 8.12 -16.01 7.11
C GLY A 142 7.95 -17.45 6.58
N PHE A 143 7.55 -17.64 5.32
CA PHE A 143 7.36 -18.97 4.75
C PHE A 143 8.67 -19.54 4.20
N THR A 144 8.98 -20.80 4.54
CA THR A 144 10.13 -21.51 3.97
C THR A 144 9.85 -22.14 2.61
N ASP A 145 8.57 -22.39 2.31
CA ASP A 145 8.06 -22.88 1.03
C ASP A 145 6.74 -22.13 0.74
N ALA A 146 6.65 -21.44 -0.38
CA ALA A 146 5.46 -20.72 -0.79
C ALA A 146 5.29 -20.71 -2.31
N ALA A 147 4.06 -20.77 -2.77
CA ALA A 147 3.67 -20.32 -4.10
C ALA A 147 3.71 -18.79 -4.13
N ILE A 148 4.17 -18.20 -5.22
CA ILE A 148 4.27 -16.74 -5.37
C ILE A 148 3.53 -16.33 -6.63
N LEU A 149 2.58 -15.41 -6.49
CA LEU A 149 1.84 -14.81 -7.59
C LEU A 149 2.04 -13.30 -7.55
N THR A 150 2.60 -12.73 -8.60
CA THR A 150 2.66 -11.28 -8.77
C THR A 150 1.69 -10.85 -9.86
N VAL A 151 0.82 -9.89 -9.59
CA VAL A 151 -0.17 -9.38 -10.55
C VAL A 151 -0.16 -7.87 -10.50
N ASP A 152 0.22 -7.26 -11.62
CA ASP A 152 0.42 -5.82 -11.69
C ASP A 152 -0.19 -5.20 -12.95
N GLY A 153 -0.07 -3.88 -13.08
CA GLY A 153 -0.35 -3.17 -14.32
C GLY A 153 0.61 -3.61 -15.41
N VAL A 154 1.86 -3.28 -15.27
CA VAL A 154 2.96 -3.73 -16.13
C VAL A 154 4.32 -3.36 -15.53
N GLY A 155 5.23 -4.32 -15.48
CA GLY A 155 6.66 -4.09 -15.28
C GLY A 155 7.35 -3.69 -16.60
N GLU A 156 8.47 -4.29 -16.90
CA GLU A 156 9.08 -4.10 -18.23
C GLU A 156 8.19 -4.67 -19.33
N TRP A 157 7.93 -5.98 -19.26
CA TRP A 157 7.04 -6.71 -20.15
C TRP A 157 6.03 -7.56 -19.40
N THR A 158 6.45 -8.13 -18.27
CA THR A 158 5.63 -9.01 -17.45
C THR A 158 4.53 -8.24 -16.76
N THR A 159 3.33 -8.83 -16.70
CA THR A 159 2.13 -8.28 -16.02
C THR A 159 1.61 -9.21 -14.95
N THR A 160 1.96 -10.50 -15.06
CA THR A 160 1.67 -11.53 -14.07
C THR A 160 2.80 -12.55 -14.09
N SER A 161 3.34 -12.92 -12.92
CA SER A 161 4.34 -13.98 -12.83
C SER A 161 3.96 -15.04 -11.81
N TYR A 162 4.38 -16.27 -12.09
CA TYR A 162 4.20 -17.45 -11.26
C TYR A 162 5.55 -17.98 -10.83
N ALA A 163 5.78 -18.07 -9.54
CA ALA A 163 7.02 -18.54 -8.98
C ALA A 163 6.81 -19.46 -7.77
N ARG A 164 7.86 -20.15 -7.38
CA ARG A 164 7.97 -20.87 -6.11
C ARG A 164 9.12 -20.30 -5.30
N GLY A 165 8.86 -19.94 -4.08
CA GLY A 165 9.87 -19.63 -3.07
C GLY A 165 10.17 -20.88 -2.25
N ARG A 166 11.45 -21.29 -2.16
CA ARG A 166 11.84 -22.43 -1.34
C ARG A 166 13.22 -22.26 -0.77
N GLY A 167 13.34 -22.37 0.57
CA GLY A 167 14.63 -22.34 1.26
C GLY A 167 15.46 -21.10 0.96
N GLY A 168 14.80 -19.92 0.82
CA GLY A 168 15.45 -18.64 0.58
C GLY A 168 15.84 -18.38 -0.89
N THR A 169 15.28 -19.12 -1.85
CA THR A 169 15.43 -18.88 -3.29
C THR A 169 14.05 -18.75 -3.94
N ILE A 170 13.99 -18.02 -5.05
CA ILE A 170 12.78 -17.83 -5.86
C ILE A 170 13.04 -18.41 -7.25
N GLU A 171 12.14 -19.29 -7.72
CA GLU A 171 12.17 -19.87 -9.06
C GLU A 171 10.88 -19.47 -9.79
N ALA A 172 10.99 -18.54 -10.74
CA ALA A 172 9.90 -18.19 -11.65
C ALA A 172 9.81 -19.23 -12.77
N PHE A 173 8.58 -19.63 -13.16
CA PHE A 173 8.40 -20.67 -14.17
C PHE A 173 7.34 -20.34 -15.23
N GLU A 174 6.49 -19.35 -15.03
CA GLU A 174 5.49 -18.88 -15.99
C GLU A 174 5.33 -17.37 -15.84
N GLU A 175 4.95 -16.70 -16.94
CA GLU A 175 4.62 -15.28 -16.95
C GLU A 175 3.56 -14.98 -18.00
N VAL A 176 2.76 -13.95 -17.76
CA VAL A 176 1.90 -13.29 -18.77
C VAL A 176 2.52 -11.95 -19.09
N ARG A 177 2.54 -11.60 -20.36
CA ARG A 177 3.24 -10.40 -20.84
C ARG A 177 2.28 -9.37 -21.40
N TYR A 178 2.69 -8.14 -21.31
CA TYR A 178 2.08 -7.01 -22.00
C TYR A 178 1.85 -7.29 -23.49
N PRO A 179 0.68 -6.95 -24.06
CA PRO A 179 -0.34 -6.08 -23.51
C PRO A 179 -1.43 -6.76 -22.67
N HIS A 180 -1.33 -8.06 -22.38
CA HIS A 180 -2.31 -8.80 -21.61
C HIS A 180 -2.05 -8.56 -20.10
N SER A 181 -2.93 -7.82 -19.43
CA SER A 181 -2.76 -7.43 -18.01
C SER A 181 -4.11 -7.32 -17.30
N LEU A 182 -4.22 -7.98 -16.13
CA LEU A 182 -5.41 -7.85 -15.26
C LEU A 182 -5.44 -6.48 -14.57
N GLY A 183 -4.29 -5.92 -14.24
CA GLY A 183 -4.20 -4.57 -13.69
C GLY A 183 -4.68 -3.53 -14.70
N LEU A 184 -4.21 -3.58 -15.96
CA LEU A 184 -4.64 -2.65 -17.00
C LEU A 184 -6.11 -2.87 -17.43
N LEU A 185 -6.61 -4.10 -17.39
CA LEU A 185 -8.06 -4.38 -17.55
C LEU A 185 -8.86 -3.63 -16.47
N TYR A 186 -8.46 -3.75 -15.22
CA TYR A 186 -9.12 -3.07 -14.10
C TYR A 186 -9.02 -1.54 -14.24
N SER A 187 -7.86 -1.03 -14.62
CA SER A 187 -7.60 0.40 -14.86
C SER A 187 -8.41 0.95 -16.04
N ALA A 188 -8.62 0.16 -17.12
CA ALA A 188 -9.44 0.58 -18.24
C ALA A 188 -10.91 0.78 -17.82
N ILE A 189 -11.48 -0.15 -17.06
CA ILE A 189 -12.83 0.03 -16.52
C ILE A 189 -12.87 1.12 -15.45
N THR A 190 -11.81 1.31 -14.65
CA THR A 190 -11.67 2.43 -13.70
C THR A 190 -11.79 3.77 -14.43
N SER A 191 -11.08 3.91 -15.56
CA SER A 191 -11.17 5.09 -16.43
C SER A 191 -12.58 5.25 -17.03
N TYR A 192 -13.18 4.18 -17.53
CA TYR A 192 -14.55 4.17 -18.06
C TYR A 192 -15.58 4.65 -17.01
N LEU A 193 -15.40 4.25 -15.75
CA LEU A 193 -16.22 4.69 -14.61
C LEU A 193 -15.87 6.12 -14.14
N GLY A 194 -15.00 6.85 -14.87
CA GLY A 194 -14.64 8.24 -14.63
C GLY A 194 -13.81 8.49 -13.37
N PHE A 195 -13.04 7.49 -12.95
CA PHE A 195 -12.04 7.61 -11.92
C PHE A 195 -10.64 7.71 -12.55
N SER A 196 -9.72 8.35 -11.84
CA SER A 196 -8.32 8.46 -12.29
C SER A 196 -7.63 7.10 -12.21
N VAL A 197 -6.95 6.69 -13.26
CA VAL A 197 -6.10 5.49 -13.27
C VAL A 197 -4.95 5.66 -12.28
N ASN A 198 -4.54 4.57 -11.64
CA ASN A 198 -3.53 4.50 -10.59
C ASN A 198 -3.90 5.21 -9.26
N ASP A 199 -5.11 5.79 -9.15
CA ASP A 199 -5.65 6.38 -7.91
C ASP A 199 -7.16 6.08 -7.75
N GLY A 200 -7.75 5.30 -8.62
CA GLY A 200 -9.19 5.06 -8.64
C GLY A 200 -9.63 3.60 -8.51
N GLU A 201 -8.72 2.66 -8.65
CA GLU A 201 -9.01 1.22 -8.65
C GLU A 201 -9.67 0.78 -7.34
N TYR A 202 -9.17 1.27 -6.20
CA TYR A 202 -9.79 0.98 -4.90
C TYR A 202 -11.18 1.61 -4.73
N LYS A 203 -11.52 2.67 -5.51
CA LYS A 203 -12.86 3.26 -5.53
C LYS A 203 -13.83 2.33 -6.27
N VAL A 204 -13.39 1.74 -7.38
CA VAL A 204 -14.17 0.75 -8.11
C VAL A 204 -14.41 -0.50 -7.26
N MET A 205 -13.40 -0.99 -6.55
CA MET A 205 -13.54 -2.07 -5.57
C MET A 205 -14.58 -1.74 -4.49
N GLY A 206 -14.54 -0.52 -3.93
CA GLY A 206 -15.49 -0.06 -2.93
C GLY A 206 -16.90 0.23 -3.48
N LEU A 207 -17.04 0.49 -4.79
CA LEU A 207 -18.32 0.70 -5.46
C LEU A 207 -19.03 -0.62 -5.81
N ALA A 208 -18.25 -1.67 -6.08
CA ALA A 208 -18.75 -2.96 -6.54
C ALA A 208 -19.89 -3.56 -5.69
N PRO A 209 -19.87 -3.53 -4.34
CA PRO A 209 -20.95 -4.06 -3.50
C PRO A 209 -22.31 -3.36 -3.66
N TYR A 210 -22.35 -2.16 -4.20
CA TYR A 210 -23.61 -1.45 -4.49
C TYR A 210 -24.30 -1.97 -5.73
N GLY A 211 -23.55 -2.62 -6.65
CA GLY A 211 -24.05 -3.14 -7.93
C GLY A 211 -24.58 -4.56 -7.87
N SER A 212 -25.14 -4.98 -9.00
CA SER A 212 -25.49 -6.37 -9.31
C SER A 212 -24.67 -6.88 -10.50
N PRO A 213 -24.37 -8.17 -10.60
CA PRO A 213 -23.45 -8.71 -11.63
C PRO A 213 -24.13 -8.85 -13.00
N ARG A 214 -24.72 -7.76 -13.52
CA ARG A 214 -25.52 -7.77 -14.76
C ARG A 214 -24.67 -7.82 -16.03
N TYR A 215 -23.42 -7.33 -15.96
CA TYR A 215 -22.50 -7.22 -17.11
C TYR A 215 -21.37 -8.26 -17.08
N VAL A 216 -21.53 -9.34 -16.31
CA VAL A 216 -20.51 -10.40 -16.21
C VAL A 216 -20.25 -11.05 -17.57
N GLY A 217 -21.31 -11.23 -18.39
CA GLY A 217 -21.18 -11.78 -19.74
C GLY A 217 -20.35 -10.89 -20.66
N GLU A 218 -20.53 -9.58 -20.59
CA GLU A 218 -19.80 -8.58 -21.35
C GLU A 218 -18.35 -8.48 -20.87
N VAL A 219 -18.12 -8.41 -19.56
CA VAL A 219 -16.77 -8.32 -18.98
C VAL A 219 -15.97 -9.59 -19.27
N ARG A 220 -16.59 -10.78 -19.29
CA ARG A 220 -15.90 -12.02 -19.67
C ARG A 220 -15.46 -12.07 -21.14
N LYS A 221 -16.05 -11.26 -22.02
CA LYS A 221 -15.56 -11.15 -23.41
C LYS A 221 -14.23 -10.40 -23.49
N LEU A 222 -13.92 -9.55 -22.48
CA LEU A 222 -12.69 -8.78 -22.44
C LEU A 222 -11.45 -9.64 -22.15
N VAL A 223 -11.64 -10.81 -21.50
CA VAL A 223 -10.54 -11.66 -21.05
C VAL A 223 -10.87 -13.13 -21.27
N ARG A 224 -9.92 -13.86 -21.85
CA ARG A 224 -9.99 -15.30 -22.07
C ARG A 224 -8.97 -16.00 -21.19
N SER A 225 -9.42 -16.91 -20.33
CA SER A 225 -8.51 -17.82 -19.61
C SER A 225 -7.95 -18.86 -20.57
N GLU A 226 -6.65 -19.16 -20.41
CA GLU A 226 -5.91 -20.11 -21.22
C GLU A 226 -5.21 -21.14 -20.31
N PRO A 227 -4.79 -22.29 -20.84
CA PRO A 227 -4.10 -23.30 -20.04
C PRO A 227 -2.84 -22.77 -19.35
N ARG A 228 -2.42 -23.45 -18.29
CA ARG A 228 -1.18 -23.15 -17.55
C ARG A 228 -1.17 -21.76 -16.92
N GLY A 229 -2.31 -21.35 -16.39
CA GLY A 229 -2.43 -20.06 -15.71
C GLY A 229 -2.41 -18.85 -16.65
N GLN A 230 -2.27 -19.04 -17.95
CA GLN A 230 -2.25 -17.97 -18.94
C GLN A 230 -3.61 -17.33 -19.13
N PHE A 231 -3.63 -16.12 -19.66
CA PHE A 231 -4.83 -15.44 -20.14
C PHE A 231 -4.46 -14.47 -21.26
N SER A 232 -5.43 -14.13 -22.08
CA SER A 232 -5.30 -13.06 -23.07
C SER A 232 -6.48 -12.09 -22.96
N LEU A 233 -6.21 -10.81 -23.21
CA LEU A 233 -7.26 -9.80 -23.37
C LEU A 233 -7.62 -9.70 -24.86
N ASP A 234 -8.89 -9.47 -25.12
CA ASP A 234 -9.34 -9.09 -26.45
C ASP A 234 -9.03 -7.60 -26.68
N LEU A 235 -7.97 -7.35 -27.44
CA LEU A 235 -7.40 -6.01 -27.60
C LEU A 235 -8.27 -5.07 -28.44
N GLU A 236 -9.37 -5.54 -29.03
CA GLU A 236 -10.34 -4.68 -29.70
C GLU A 236 -10.96 -3.67 -28.72
N TYR A 237 -11.09 -4.04 -27.45
CA TYR A 237 -11.71 -3.22 -26.41
C TYR A 237 -10.78 -2.24 -25.72
N PHE A 238 -9.47 -2.25 -26.03
CA PHE A 238 -8.45 -1.49 -25.30
C PHE A 238 -7.57 -0.66 -26.22
N ASP A 239 -7.42 0.63 -25.89
CA ASP A 239 -6.57 1.56 -26.63
C ASP A 239 -5.18 1.77 -26.00
N TYR A 240 -4.99 1.41 -24.73
CA TYR A 240 -3.74 1.64 -24.03
C TYR A 240 -2.49 1.01 -24.71
N PRO A 241 -2.58 -0.08 -25.50
CA PRO A 241 -1.41 -0.63 -26.16
C PRO A 241 -0.82 0.28 -27.24
N ARG A 242 -1.62 1.19 -27.83
CA ARG A 242 -1.23 2.06 -28.93
C ARG A 242 -1.81 3.47 -28.88
N GLY A 243 -2.63 3.78 -27.88
CA GLY A 243 -3.40 5.00 -27.77
C GLY A 243 -3.10 5.83 -26.52
N LYS A 244 -3.76 6.96 -26.43
CA LYS A 244 -3.74 7.84 -25.24
C LYS A 244 -4.88 7.53 -24.26
N HIS A 245 -5.84 6.70 -24.66
CA HIS A 245 -6.98 6.31 -23.87
C HIS A 245 -6.79 4.89 -23.33
N MET A 246 -7.49 4.56 -22.26
CA MET A 246 -7.40 3.23 -21.66
C MET A 246 -8.26 2.21 -22.41
N TYR A 247 -9.37 2.64 -23.03
CA TYR A 247 -10.36 1.80 -23.69
C TYR A 247 -10.80 2.39 -25.04
N SER A 248 -11.34 1.53 -25.91
CA SER A 248 -11.83 1.86 -27.23
C SER A 248 -13.35 2.12 -27.24
N GLU A 249 -13.87 2.62 -28.36
CA GLU A 249 -15.32 2.74 -28.58
C GLU A 249 -16.03 1.37 -28.57
N ALA A 250 -15.34 0.29 -28.98
CA ALA A 250 -15.92 -1.06 -28.91
C ALA A 250 -16.27 -1.47 -27.46
N LEU A 251 -15.51 -1.03 -26.45
CA LEU A 251 -15.88 -1.24 -25.06
C LEU A 251 -17.16 -0.50 -24.68
N VAL A 252 -17.34 0.73 -25.16
CA VAL A 252 -18.55 1.53 -24.91
C VAL A 252 -19.78 0.84 -25.52
N GLU A 253 -19.66 0.35 -26.76
CA GLU A 253 -20.70 -0.41 -27.44
C GLU A 253 -21.02 -1.73 -26.73
N LEU A 254 -20.00 -2.47 -26.31
CA LEU A 254 -20.14 -3.73 -25.58
C LEU A 254 -20.93 -3.56 -24.27
N LEU A 255 -20.60 -2.53 -23.47
CA LEU A 255 -21.27 -2.27 -22.19
C LEU A 255 -22.64 -1.60 -22.37
N GLY A 256 -22.92 -1.03 -23.53
CA GLY A 256 -24.25 -0.49 -23.91
C GLY A 256 -24.64 0.78 -23.15
N GLY A 257 -23.67 1.50 -22.57
CA GLY A 257 -23.89 2.77 -21.87
C GLY A 257 -22.70 3.73 -22.02
N PRO A 258 -22.90 5.03 -21.79
CA PRO A 258 -21.82 6.00 -21.93
C PRO A 258 -20.83 5.90 -20.77
N PRO A 259 -19.53 6.16 -21.02
CA PRO A 259 -18.55 6.32 -19.96
C PRO A 259 -18.92 7.50 -19.06
N ARG A 260 -18.62 7.40 -17.76
CA ARG A 260 -18.89 8.47 -16.80
C ARG A 260 -17.85 9.57 -16.92
N GLU A 261 -18.28 10.79 -17.14
CA GLU A 261 -17.42 11.95 -17.02
C GLU A 261 -17.00 12.16 -15.54
N LYS A 262 -15.75 12.60 -15.33
CA LYS A 262 -15.23 12.93 -13.99
C LYS A 262 -16.16 13.90 -13.26
N GLY A 263 -16.50 13.61 -12.03
CA GLY A 263 -17.38 14.45 -11.19
C GLY A 263 -18.91 14.27 -11.42
N ARG A 264 -19.33 13.56 -12.46
CA ARG A 264 -20.76 13.23 -12.66
C ARG A 264 -21.27 12.20 -11.66
N ALA A 265 -22.56 12.21 -11.43
CA ALA A 265 -23.23 11.24 -10.55
C ALA A 265 -22.98 9.79 -11.00
N ILE A 266 -22.75 8.93 -10.01
CA ILE A 266 -22.74 7.48 -10.23
C ILE A 266 -24.19 7.01 -10.34
N THR A 267 -24.44 6.15 -11.32
CA THR A 267 -25.77 5.56 -11.55
C THR A 267 -25.72 4.05 -11.31
N ARG A 268 -26.87 3.40 -11.26
CA ARG A 268 -26.97 1.95 -11.13
C ARG A 268 -26.18 1.19 -12.19
N PHE A 269 -26.13 1.71 -13.41
CA PHE A 269 -25.31 1.16 -14.50
C PHE A 269 -23.83 1.07 -14.10
N HIS A 270 -23.27 2.15 -13.55
CA HIS A 270 -21.87 2.20 -13.15
C HIS A 270 -21.57 1.25 -11.97
N GLU A 271 -22.49 1.13 -11.02
CA GLU A 271 -22.41 0.17 -9.91
C GLU A 271 -22.42 -1.27 -10.42
N ASP A 272 -23.32 -1.60 -11.36
CA ASP A 272 -23.45 -2.93 -11.93
C ASP A 272 -22.21 -3.32 -12.77
N VAL A 273 -21.60 -2.37 -13.50
CA VAL A 273 -20.32 -2.57 -14.22
C VAL A 273 -19.18 -2.82 -13.23
N ALA A 274 -19.08 -2.02 -12.17
CA ALA A 274 -18.07 -2.21 -11.13
C ALA A 274 -18.18 -3.58 -10.45
N ARG A 275 -19.42 -4.01 -10.11
CA ARG A 275 -19.68 -5.34 -9.54
C ARG A 275 -19.29 -6.47 -10.48
N SER A 276 -19.60 -6.33 -11.75
CA SER A 276 -19.31 -7.34 -12.77
C SER A 276 -17.81 -7.48 -13.00
N LEU A 277 -17.07 -6.36 -13.06
CA LEU A 277 -15.60 -6.36 -13.14
C LEU A 277 -14.98 -7.04 -11.93
N GLN A 278 -15.39 -6.65 -10.72
CA GLN A 278 -14.83 -7.19 -9.48
C GLN A 278 -15.03 -8.71 -9.42
N LEU A 279 -16.23 -9.20 -9.75
CA LEU A 279 -16.54 -10.63 -9.75
C LEU A 279 -15.67 -11.41 -10.75
N VAL A 280 -15.50 -10.89 -11.97
CA VAL A 280 -14.68 -11.55 -13.01
C VAL A 280 -13.21 -11.55 -12.61
N LEU A 281 -12.68 -10.45 -12.04
CA LEU A 281 -11.30 -10.42 -11.52
C LEU A 281 -11.09 -11.49 -10.43
N GLU A 282 -12.00 -11.58 -9.46
CA GLU A 282 -11.93 -12.57 -8.39
C GLU A 282 -11.93 -14.01 -8.91
N GLU A 283 -12.78 -14.31 -9.92
CA GLU A 283 -12.83 -15.64 -10.56
C GLU A 283 -11.51 -15.99 -11.26
N ILE A 284 -10.94 -15.04 -11.99
CA ILE A 284 -9.67 -15.23 -12.69
C ILE A 284 -8.52 -15.42 -11.70
N LEU A 285 -8.42 -14.57 -10.68
CA LEU A 285 -7.36 -14.70 -9.67
C LEU A 285 -7.47 -16.03 -8.90
N LEU A 286 -8.67 -16.47 -8.58
CA LEU A 286 -8.88 -17.78 -7.95
C LEU A 286 -8.46 -18.94 -8.87
N GLU A 287 -8.73 -18.86 -10.17
CA GLU A 287 -8.26 -19.83 -11.16
C GLU A 287 -6.71 -19.86 -11.21
N LYS A 288 -6.05 -18.68 -11.21
CA LYS A 288 -4.60 -18.58 -11.19
C LYS A 288 -4.01 -19.17 -9.90
N ALA A 289 -4.65 -18.90 -8.77
CA ALA A 289 -4.27 -19.47 -7.47
C ALA A 289 -4.35 -21.01 -7.46
N ARG A 290 -5.40 -21.59 -8.04
CA ARG A 290 -5.55 -23.05 -8.18
C ARG A 290 -4.46 -23.65 -9.05
N TYR A 291 -4.21 -23.07 -10.22
CA TYR A 291 -3.12 -23.52 -11.09
C TYR A 291 -1.77 -23.46 -10.37
N LEU A 292 -1.49 -22.37 -9.69
CA LEU A 292 -0.23 -22.18 -8.97
C LEU A 292 -0.05 -23.20 -7.82
N HIS A 293 -1.13 -23.51 -7.10
CA HIS A 293 -1.13 -24.56 -6.09
C HIS A 293 -0.87 -25.95 -6.69
N GLU A 294 -1.56 -26.31 -7.78
CA GLU A 294 -1.34 -27.58 -8.49
C GLU A 294 0.12 -27.71 -8.97
N ARG A 295 0.71 -26.59 -9.38
CA ARG A 295 2.08 -26.57 -9.91
C ARG A 295 3.15 -26.66 -8.83
N THR A 296 2.91 -26.04 -7.66
CA THR A 296 3.91 -25.93 -6.58
C THR A 296 3.69 -26.94 -5.46
N GLY A 297 2.46 -27.37 -5.20
CA GLY A 297 2.08 -28.18 -4.05
C GLY A 297 2.27 -27.48 -2.70
N SER A 298 2.52 -26.17 -2.69
CA SER A 298 2.72 -25.40 -1.45
C SER A 298 1.39 -25.07 -0.78
N PRO A 299 1.26 -25.21 0.55
CA PRO A 299 0.08 -24.76 1.28
C PRO A 299 0.03 -23.23 1.49
N ASN A 300 1.13 -22.52 1.19
CA ASN A 300 1.27 -21.10 1.44
C ASN A 300 1.30 -20.32 0.13
N LEU A 301 0.63 -19.17 0.10
CA LEU A 301 0.64 -18.23 -1.02
C LEU A 301 1.22 -16.88 -0.60
N CYS A 302 2.08 -16.33 -1.44
CA CYS A 302 2.58 -14.96 -1.38
C CYS A 302 2.03 -14.14 -2.56
N LEU A 303 1.53 -12.93 -2.29
CA LEU A 303 1.00 -12.00 -3.31
C LEU A 303 1.74 -10.66 -3.28
N ALA A 304 2.02 -10.11 -4.46
CA ALA A 304 2.51 -8.73 -4.67
C ALA A 304 2.09 -8.21 -6.05
N GLY A 305 2.42 -6.95 -6.35
CA GLY A 305 1.93 -6.18 -7.50
C GLY A 305 0.66 -5.41 -7.13
N GLY A 306 0.35 -4.34 -7.86
CA GLY A 306 -0.74 -3.41 -7.53
C GLY A 306 -2.11 -4.08 -7.39
N VAL A 307 -2.37 -5.18 -8.13
CA VAL A 307 -3.64 -5.94 -8.01
C VAL A 307 -3.76 -6.64 -6.66
N ALA A 308 -2.66 -6.98 -5.98
CA ALA A 308 -2.68 -7.57 -4.64
C ALA A 308 -3.23 -6.62 -3.55
N LEU A 309 -3.40 -5.32 -3.84
CA LEU A 309 -4.12 -4.39 -2.98
C LEU A 309 -5.64 -4.60 -2.98
N ASN A 310 -6.16 -5.47 -3.87
CA ASN A 310 -7.59 -5.83 -3.92
C ASN A 310 -7.94 -6.80 -2.79
N CYS A 311 -8.24 -6.25 -1.62
CA CYS A 311 -8.53 -7.02 -0.41
C CYS A 311 -9.77 -7.93 -0.53
N VAL A 312 -10.70 -7.64 -1.43
CA VAL A 312 -11.88 -8.49 -1.69
C VAL A 312 -11.46 -9.76 -2.43
N ALA A 313 -10.60 -9.62 -3.45
CA ALA A 313 -10.05 -10.76 -4.18
C ALA A 313 -9.14 -11.63 -3.29
N ASN A 314 -8.32 -10.99 -2.43
CA ASN A 314 -7.45 -11.69 -1.49
C ASN A 314 -8.25 -12.57 -0.52
N HIS A 315 -9.33 -12.03 0.06
CA HIS A 315 -10.25 -12.80 0.90
C HIS A 315 -10.84 -13.99 0.16
N ARG A 316 -11.28 -13.79 -1.08
CA ARG A 316 -11.85 -14.88 -1.89
C ARG A 316 -10.84 -15.96 -2.20
N ILE A 317 -9.59 -15.60 -2.49
CA ILE A 317 -8.49 -16.57 -2.71
C ILE A 317 -8.24 -17.40 -1.44
N LEU A 318 -8.22 -16.77 -0.27
CA LEU A 318 -7.99 -17.47 1.00
C LEU A 318 -9.18 -18.39 1.36
N ARG A 319 -10.42 -17.91 1.20
CA ARG A 319 -11.62 -18.65 1.56
C ARG A 319 -11.97 -19.80 0.59
N ASP A 320 -11.91 -19.52 -0.74
CA ASP A 320 -12.39 -20.43 -1.79
C ASP A 320 -11.25 -21.13 -2.54
N GLY A 321 -10.01 -20.75 -2.27
CA GLY A 321 -8.81 -21.29 -2.89
C GLY A 321 -8.22 -22.47 -2.14
N PRO A 322 -7.13 -23.06 -2.66
CA PRO A 322 -6.52 -24.26 -2.10
C PRO A 322 -5.44 -24.00 -1.04
N PHE A 323 -5.14 -22.74 -0.73
CA PHE A 323 -4.06 -22.37 0.18
C PHE A 323 -4.54 -22.29 1.62
N GLU A 324 -3.70 -22.73 2.56
CA GLU A 324 -3.96 -22.65 4.00
C GLU A 324 -3.60 -21.27 4.56
N LYS A 325 -2.57 -20.63 3.98
CA LYS A 325 -2.06 -19.32 4.43
C LYS A 325 -1.79 -18.41 3.26
N LEU A 326 -2.06 -17.14 3.48
CA LEU A 326 -1.81 -16.06 2.54
C LEU A 326 -0.96 -14.98 3.21
N PHE A 327 0.11 -14.58 2.54
CA PHE A 327 0.84 -13.36 2.85
C PHE A 327 0.75 -12.40 1.65
N VAL A 328 0.24 -11.21 1.89
CA VAL A 328 0.23 -10.12 0.92
C VAL A 328 1.20 -9.06 1.39
N GLN A 329 2.12 -8.63 0.51
CA GLN A 329 3.03 -7.52 0.84
C GLN A 329 2.20 -6.27 1.21
N PRO A 330 2.39 -5.67 2.40
CA PRO A 330 1.64 -4.47 2.82
C PRO A 330 1.77 -3.29 1.85
N ALA A 331 2.96 -3.08 1.31
CA ALA A 331 3.26 -2.17 0.22
C ALA A 331 3.31 -2.98 -1.10
N ALA A 332 2.17 -3.53 -1.53
CA ALA A 332 2.13 -4.47 -2.65
C ALA A 332 2.38 -3.80 -4.01
N GLY A 333 2.25 -2.48 -4.10
CA GLY A 333 2.56 -1.69 -5.29
C GLY A 333 4.05 -1.53 -5.56
N ASP A 334 4.40 -0.59 -6.42
CA ASP A 334 5.78 -0.31 -6.83
C ASP A 334 6.66 0.14 -5.65
N ASP A 335 6.08 0.78 -4.65
CA ASP A 335 6.73 1.17 -3.41
C ASP A 335 7.44 0.00 -2.72
N GLY A 336 6.79 -1.15 -2.63
CA GLY A 336 7.39 -2.36 -2.06
C GLY A 336 8.47 -3.00 -2.92
N GLY A 337 8.58 -2.64 -4.19
CA GLY A 337 9.64 -3.12 -5.09
C GLY A 337 11.05 -2.81 -4.57
N CYS A 338 11.23 -1.69 -3.84
CA CYS A 338 12.50 -1.36 -3.21
C CYS A 338 12.97 -2.42 -2.20
N LEU A 339 12.04 -3.02 -1.42
CA LEU A 339 12.37 -4.08 -0.45
C LEU A 339 12.85 -5.34 -1.18
N GLY A 340 12.15 -5.71 -2.25
CA GLY A 340 12.50 -6.89 -3.04
C GLY A 340 13.85 -6.74 -3.73
N ALA A 341 14.11 -5.60 -4.38
CA ALA A 341 15.39 -5.30 -5.01
C ALA A 341 16.55 -5.35 -4.00
N ALA A 342 16.38 -4.75 -2.82
CA ALA A 342 17.38 -4.79 -1.76
C ALA A 342 17.67 -6.21 -1.26
N ALA A 343 16.62 -7.03 -1.09
CA ALA A 343 16.76 -8.43 -0.67
C ALA A 343 17.49 -9.27 -1.72
N LEU A 344 17.19 -9.06 -3.01
CA LEU A 344 17.89 -9.71 -4.12
C LEU A 344 19.37 -9.30 -4.17
N ALA A 345 19.67 -8.01 -4.03
CA ALA A 345 21.05 -7.53 -3.99
C ALA A 345 21.84 -8.09 -2.79
N HIS A 346 21.19 -8.25 -1.63
CA HIS A 346 21.79 -8.90 -0.48
C HIS A 346 22.12 -10.38 -0.77
N LEU A 347 21.20 -11.11 -1.40
CA LEU A 347 21.41 -12.50 -1.80
C LEU A 347 22.60 -12.60 -2.77
N ASP A 348 22.65 -11.76 -3.81
CA ASP A 348 23.72 -11.74 -4.80
C ASP A 348 25.08 -11.39 -4.18
N SER A 349 25.11 -10.42 -3.26
CA SER A 349 26.36 -9.95 -2.64
C SER A 349 26.96 -10.93 -1.64
N THR A 350 26.11 -11.70 -0.95
CA THR A 350 26.54 -12.60 0.15
C THR A 350 26.63 -14.04 -0.26
N GLY A 351 25.96 -14.46 -1.32
CA GLY A 351 25.70 -15.88 -1.64
C GLY A 351 24.95 -16.61 -0.53
N ARG A 352 24.52 -15.90 0.50
CA ARG A 352 23.72 -16.45 1.60
C ARG A 352 22.25 -16.34 1.23
N ARG A 353 21.52 -17.44 1.43
CA ARG A 353 20.06 -17.43 1.30
C ARG A 353 19.51 -16.39 2.25
N HIS A 354 18.66 -15.50 1.73
CA HIS A 354 17.94 -14.56 2.55
C HIS A 354 17.05 -15.34 3.53
N THR A 355 17.13 -15.03 4.82
CA THR A 355 16.21 -15.62 5.79
C THR A 355 14.83 -15.00 5.60
N THR A 356 13.82 -15.84 5.43
CA THR A 356 12.42 -15.38 5.40
C THR A 356 12.02 -15.04 6.84
N GLU A 357 12.28 -13.82 7.27
CA GLU A 357 11.78 -13.32 8.54
C GLU A 357 10.38 -12.71 8.30
N PRO A 358 9.38 -13.05 9.12
CA PRO A 358 8.06 -12.47 8.95
C PRO A 358 8.10 -10.96 9.18
N LEU A 359 7.46 -10.21 8.28
CA LEU A 359 7.20 -8.80 8.48
C LEU A 359 6.03 -8.66 9.48
N GLU A 360 6.36 -8.55 10.75
CA GLU A 360 5.36 -8.48 11.83
C GLU A 360 4.65 -7.13 11.83
N HIS A 361 5.35 -6.06 11.46
CA HIS A 361 4.82 -4.70 11.39
C HIS A 361 5.46 -3.88 10.27
N VAL A 362 4.85 -2.75 9.93
CA VAL A 362 5.31 -1.82 8.89
C VAL A 362 5.72 -0.44 9.42
N PHE A 363 5.95 -0.32 10.72
CA PHE A 363 6.37 0.94 11.36
C PHE A 363 7.86 1.20 11.12
N LEU A 364 8.20 1.50 9.86
CA LEU A 364 9.56 1.62 9.32
C LEU A 364 9.95 3.05 8.95
N GLY A 365 8.97 3.95 8.93
CA GLY A 365 9.12 5.35 8.53
C GLY A 365 9.52 6.29 9.67
N PRO A 366 9.46 7.61 9.45
CA PRO A 366 9.90 8.63 10.41
C PRO A 366 9.21 8.55 11.77
N ARG A 367 10.01 8.80 12.81
CA ARG A 367 9.60 8.90 14.21
C ARG A 367 10.03 10.25 14.77
N PHE A 368 9.22 10.81 15.66
CA PHE A 368 9.49 12.07 16.34
C PHE A 368 9.37 11.85 17.86
N SER A 369 10.21 12.52 18.63
CA SER A 369 10.13 12.48 20.08
C SER A 369 9.08 13.44 20.63
N SER A 370 8.65 13.25 21.88
CA SER A 370 7.78 14.21 22.56
C SER A 370 8.43 15.58 22.71
N ASP A 371 9.76 15.65 22.79
CA ASP A 371 10.47 16.94 22.87
C ASP A 371 10.42 17.66 21.52
N ASP A 372 10.61 16.98 20.38
CA ASP A 372 10.44 17.57 19.04
C ASP A 372 9.02 18.15 18.86
N VAL A 373 8.00 17.41 19.36
CA VAL A 373 6.61 17.85 19.31
C VAL A 373 6.37 19.07 20.21
N ALA A 374 6.91 19.06 21.43
CA ALA A 374 6.79 20.18 22.36
C ALA A 374 7.40 21.45 21.79
N GLU A 375 8.61 21.35 21.21
CA GLU A 375 9.31 22.46 20.58
C GLU A 375 8.49 23.01 19.39
N MET A 376 7.98 22.15 18.53
CA MET A 376 7.14 22.54 17.39
C MET A 376 5.85 23.25 17.84
N LEU A 377 5.13 22.72 18.85
CA LEU A 377 3.91 23.35 19.37
C LEU A 377 4.19 24.71 20.02
N ALA A 378 5.27 24.82 20.79
CA ALA A 378 5.70 26.09 21.41
C ALA A 378 6.08 27.13 20.33
N ALA A 379 6.75 26.74 19.26
CA ALA A 379 7.15 27.63 18.16
C ALA A 379 5.95 28.26 17.43
N VAL A 380 4.78 27.59 17.44
CA VAL A 380 3.53 28.13 16.86
C VAL A 380 2.55 28.67 17.91
N GLY A 381 3.01 28.86 19.15
CA GLY A 381 2.23 29.46 20.23
C GLY A 381 1.11 28.60 20.81
N ILE A 382 1.13 27.28 20.61
CA ILE A 382 0.16 26.34 21.17
C ILE A 382 0.65 25.82 22.52
N THR A 383 -0.19 25.93 23.56
CA THR A 383 0.01 25.29 24.86
C THR A 383 -0.88 24.05 24.94
N PRO A 384 -0.35 22.84 24.71
CA PRO A 384 -1.14 21.60 24.71
C PRO A 384 -1.41 21.09 26.12
N LEU A 385 -2.33 20.12 26.25
CA LEU A 385 -2.38 19.26 27.42
C LEU A 385 -1.22 18.28 27.37
N ASP A 386 -0.33 18.32 28.34
CA ASP A 386 0.90 17.53 28.42
C ASP A 386 0.69 16.28 29.30
N TYR A 387 0.91 15.10 28.68
CA TYR A 387 0.78 13.80 29.33
C TYR A 387 2.10 13.04 29.39
N ARG A 388 3.25 13.67 29.20
CA ARG A 388 4.56 13.00 29.32
C ARG A 388 4.69 12.27 30.65
N GLY A 389 5.06 10.99 30.60
CA GLY A 389 5.12 10.11 31.78
C GLY A 389 3.77 9.67 32.34
N ARG A 390 2.64 10.01 31.71
CA ARG A 390 1.30 9.68 32.15
C ARG A 390 0.47 8.99 31.04
N GLU A 391 1.08 7.98 30.41
CA GLU A 391 0.49 7.29 29.25
C GLU A 391 -0.91 6.72 29.52
N SER A 392 -1.11 6.10 30.69
CA SER A 392 -2.43 5.55 31.04
C SER A 392 -3.52 6.63 31.09
N GLU A 393 -3.21 7.82 31.61
CA GLU A 393 -4.16 8.95 31.65
C GLU A 393 -4.45 9.48 30.24
N LEU A 394 -3.42 9.55 29.38
CA LEU A 394 -3.59 9.91 27.98
C LEU A 394 -4.57 8.96 27.28
N LEU A 395 -4.33 7.65 27.37
CA LEU A 395 -5.14 6.63 26.69
C LEU A 395 -6.59 6.62 27.19
N GLU A 396 -6.82 6.73 28.51
CA GLU A 396 -8.15 6.83 29.09
C GLU A 396 -8.86 8.12 28.65
N GLY A 397 -8.15 9.24 28.59
CA GLY A 397 -8.70 10.51 28.11
C GLY A 397 -9.10 10.46 26.64
N VAL A 398 -8.25 9.87 25.78
CA VAL A 398 -8.56 9.70 24.35
C VAL A 398 -9.72 8.71 24.15
N ALA A 399 -9.76 7.61 24.90
CA ALA A 399 -10.87 6.66 24.87
C ALA A 399 -12.20 7.31 25.27
N GLU A 400 -12.18 8.22 26.24
CA GLU A 400 -13.36 9.02 26.61
C GLU A 400 -13.81 9.95 25.48
N LEU A 401 -12.86 10.63 24.81
CA LEU A 401 -13.18 11.50 23.68
C LEU A 401 -13.83 10.70 22.54
N LEU A 402 -13.28 9.53 22.20
CA LEU A 402 -13.86 8.62 21.20
C LEU A 402 -15.27 8.18 21.60
N ALA A 403 -15.48 7.76 22.86
CA ALA A 403 -16.80 7.35 23.38
C ALA A 403 -17.84 8.48 23.38
N ARG A 404 -17.40 9.75 23.38
CA ARG A 404 -18.24 10.94 23.18
C ARG A 404 -18.40 11.31 21.70
N ALA A 405 -18.14 10.38 20.79
CA ALA A 405 -18.21 10.55 19.33
C ALA A 405 -17.30 11.67 18.78
N LYS A 406 -16.17 11.97 19.44
CA LYS A 406 -15.17 12.89 18.92
C LYS A 406 -14.35 12.20 17.83
N VAL A 407 -13.94 12.95 16.80
CA VAL A 407 -13.05 12.50 15.73
C VAL A 407 -11.63 12.94 16.08
N VAL A 408 -10.74 11.97 16.26
CA VAL A 408 -9.39 12.18 16.79
C VAL A 408 -8.36 11.99 15.70
N GLY A 409 -7.52 13.00 15.43
CA GLY A 409 -6.26 12.82 14.72
C GLY A 409 -5.25 12.18 15.65
N TRP A 410 -4.76 10.99 15.30
CA TRP A 410 -3.82 10.20 16.08
C TRP A 410 -2.47 10.09 15.39
N PHE A 411 -1.43 10.62 16.02
CA PHE A 411 -0.06 10.62 15.52
C PHE A 411 0.87 10.10 16.61
N HIS A 412 1.45 8.91 16.39
CA HIS A 412 2.31 8.27 17.38
C HIS A 412 3.36 7.35 16.75
N GLY A 413 4.59 7.37 17.30
CA GLY A 413 5.65 6.43 16.97
C GLY A 413 6.15 6.53 15.52
N ALA A 414 6.76 5.44 15.04
CA ALA A 414 7.26 5.37 13.67
C ALA A 414 6.11 5.25 12.67
N MET A 415 6.23 5.96 11.54
CA MET A 415 5.22 5.95 10.47
C MET A 415 5.13 4.59 9.78
N GLU A 416 3.95 4.23 9.32
CA GLU A 416 3.71 3.07 8.48
C GLU A 416 4.39 3.22 7.11
N PHE A 417 4.98 2.14 6.59
CA PHE A 417 5.38 1.96 5.20
C PHE A 417 4.25 1.24 4.44
N GLY A 418 3.80 1.83 3.33
CA GLY A 418 2.67 1.35 2.53
C GLY A 418 1.46 2.29 2.54
N PRO A 419 0.41 1.96 1.76
CA PRO A 419 -0.71 2.86 1.49
C PRO A 419 -1.75 2.95 2.63
N ARG A 420 -1.57 2.23 3.73
CA ARG A 420 -2.56 2.12 4.82
C ARG A 420 -2.08 2.78 6.09
N ALA A 421 -3.00 3.49 6.78
CA ALA A 421 -2.79 3.94 8.15
C ALA A 421 -3.18 2.80 9.11
N LEU A 422 -2.25 2.40 9.96
CA LEU A 422 -2.35 1.21 10.82
C LEU A 422 -2.15 1.54 12.31
N GLY A 423 -2.44 2.79 12.69
CA GLY A 423 -2.40 3.21 14.08
C GLY A 423 -1.22 4.10 14.45
N ALA A 424 -0.38 4.53 13.49
CA ALA A 424 0.66 5.54 13.73
C ALA A 424 0.27 6.92 13.15
N ARG A 425 -0.38 6.95 12.00
CA ARG A 425 -0.83 8.17 11.30
C ARG A 425 -2.31 8.04 10.92
N SER A 426 -3.17 8.01 11.93
CA SER A 426 -4.58 7.62 11.80
C SER A 426 -5.55 8.73 12.19
N ILE A 427 -6.74 8.70 11.61
CA ILE A 427 -7.92 9.36 12.15
C ILE A 427 -8.78 8.26 12.76
N LEU A 428 -9.13 8.43 14.05
CA LEU A 428 -9.87 7.46 14.84
C LEU A 428 -11.25 8.02 15.23
N ALA A 429 -12.23 7.12 15.31
CA ALA A 429 -13.58 7.48 15.76
C ALA A 429 -14.34 6.27 16.32
N ASP A 430 -15.49 6.53 16.93
CA ASP A 430 -16.40 5.50 17.44
C ASP A 430 -17.12 4.81 16.26
N PRO A 431 -16.96 3.48 16.08
CA PRO A 431 -17.60 2.74 14.98
C PRO A 431 -19.11 2.53 15.15
N ARG A 432 -19.65 2.74 16.35
CA ARG A 432 -21.06 2.52 16.71
C ARG A 432 -21.97 3.67 16.31
N ASP A 433 -21.41 4.87 16.07
CA ASP A 433 -22.20 6.04 15.67
C ASP A 433 -22.56 5.95 14.18
N ALA A 434 -23.85 5.84 13.88
CA ALA A 434 -24.38 5.75 12.52
C ALA A 434 -24.06 6.99 11.65
N GLY A 435 -23.95 8.17 12.26
CA GLY A 435 -23.59 9.42 11.57
C GLY A 435 -22.09 9.61 11.32
N MET A 436 -21.24 8.77 11.94
CA MET A 436 -19.80 8.98 11.94
C MET A 436 -19.19 8.90 10.54
N ARG A 437 -19.63 7.95 9.70
CA ARG A 437 -19.16 7.82 8.31
C ARG A 437 -19.39 9.10 7.52
N GLU A 438 -20.57 9.67 7.59
CA GLU A 438 -20.91 10.91 6.90
C GLU A 438 -20.12 12.09 7.47
N ARG A 439 -20.00 12.16 8.81
CA ARG A 439 -19.24 13.20 9.51
C ARG A 439 -17.78 13.24 9.06
N ILE A 440 -17.06 12.10 9.08
CA ILE A 440 -15.66 12.04 8.66
C ILE A 440 -15.52 12.36 7.16
N ASN A 441 -16.44 11.87 6.32
CA ASN A 441 -16.43 12.21 4.89
C ASN A 441 -16.60 13.71 4.66
N ARG A 442 -17.47 14.39 5.40
CA ARG A 442 -17.68 15.83 5.30
C ARG A 442 -16.50 16.65 5.83
N LEU A 443 -15.97 16.29 7.01
CA LEU A 443 -14.92 17.05 7.68
C LEU A 443 -13.57 16.93 6.97
N VAL A 444 -13.18 15.71 6.60
CA VAL A 444 -11.79 15.41 6.25
C VAL A 444 -11.65 14.94 4.82
N LYS A 445 -12.49 13.99 4.43
CA LYS A 445 -12.24 13.23 3.20
C LYS A 445 -12.85 13.88 1.97
N LYS A 446 -13.95 14.64 2.11
CA LYS A 446 -14.65 15.28 0.97
C LYS A 446 -14.75 14.33 -0.24
N ARG A 447 -15.07 13.04 0.03
CA ARG A 447 -15.00 11.95 -0.94
C ARG A 447 -16.36 11.27 -1.16
N GLU A 448 -16.38 10.30 -2.05
CA GLU A 448 -17.55 9.52 -2.40
C GLU A 448 -18.14 8.78 -1.18
N ALA A 449 -19.45 8.93 -0.95
CA ALA A 449 -20.15 8.39 0.23
C ALA A 449 -20.17 6.84 0.29
N PHE A 450 -19.99 6.17 -0.84
CA PHE A 450 -19.98 4.71 -0.92
C PHE A 450 -18.71 4.08 -0.32
N ARG A 451 -17.63 4.83 -0.09
CA ARG A 451 -16.38 4.28 0.43
C ARG A 451 -16.49 3.94 1.91
N PRO A 452 -16.24 2.67 2.32
CA PRO A 452 -16.26 2.28 3.72
C PRO A 452 -15.04 2.81 4.48
N PHE A 453 -15.13 2.82 5.81
CA PHE A 453 -13.98 2.94 6.70
C PHE A 453 -13.59 1.59 7.26
N ALA A 454 -12.34 1.44 7.66
CA ALA A 454 -11.79 0.21 8.21
C ALA A 454 -11.86 0.22 9.75
N PRO A 455 -12.10 -0.92 10.40
CA PRO A 455 -11.91 -1.09 11.83
C PRO A 455 -10.48 -1.52 12.17
N SER A 456 -9.98 -1.07 13.35
CA SER A 456 -8.83 -1.67 14.03
C SER A 456 -9.34 -2.34 15.30
N VAL A 457 -9.17 -3.65 15.39
CA VAL A 457 -9.69 -4.52 16.46
C VAL A 457 -8.54 -5.16 17.22
N LEU A 458 -8.65 -5.34 18.54
CA LEU A 458 -7.68 -6.13 19.30
C LEU A 458 -7.61 -7.56 18.73
N LEU A 459 -6.41 -8.09 18.54
CA LEU A 459 -6.21 -9.43 17.94
C LEU A 459 -7.00 -10.51 18.70
N GLU A 460 -6.98 -10.47 20.01
CA GLU A 460 -7.68 -11.40 20.89
C GLU A 460 -9.22 -11.34 20.78
N ASN A 461 -9.78 -10.23 20.31
CA ASN A 461 -11.23 -10.06 20.13
C ASN A 461 -11.68 -10.15 18.65
N ALA A 462 -10.76 -10.30 17.73
CA ALA A 462 -11.09 -10.25 16.30
C ALA A 462 -12.13 -11.30 15.90
N SER A 463 -11.99 -12.54 16.38
CA SER A 463 -12.90 -13.64 16.08
C SER A 463 -14.28 -13.52 16.74
N GLU A 464 -14.47 -12.63 17.71
CA GLU A 464 -15.78 -12.36 18.32
C GLU A 464 -16.61 -11.41 17.43
N VAL A 465 -15.94 -10.51 16.71
CA VAL A 465 -16.55 -9.44 15.93
C VAL A 465 -16.63 -9.75 14.44
N PHE A 466 -15.65 -10.48 13.92
CA PHE A 466 -15.48 -10.77 12.51
C PHE A 466 -15.40 -12.27 12.23
N GLU A 467 -15.79 -12.68 11.03
CA GLU A 467 -15.53 -14.01 10.47
C GLU A 467 -14.04 -14.13 10.10
N LEU A 468 -13.18 -14.06 11.12
CA LEU A 468 -11.73 -14.02 10.99
C LEU A 468 -11.13 -14.90 12.12
N ASP A 469 -10.31 -15.88 11.74
CA ASP A 469 -9.68 -16.85 12.65
C ASP A 469 -8.14 -16.75 12.68
N HIS A 470 -7.58 -15.76 12.01
CA HIS A 470 -6.15 -15.49 11.91
C HIS A 470 -5.84 -14.00 12.05
N ALA A 471 -4.55 -13.64 12.18
CA ALA A 471 -4.12 -12.26 12.23
C ALA A 471 -4.18 -11.61 10.84
N SER A 472 -4.78 -10.42 10.76
CA SER A 472 -4.85 -9.57 9.56
C SER A 472 -4.38 -8.15 9.89
N PRO A 473 -3.06 -7.94 10.08
CA PRO A 473 -2.56 -6.67 10.63
C PRO A 473 -2.52 -5.52 9.63
N PHE A 474 -2.68 -5.79 8.30
CA PHE A 474 -2.37 -4.82 7.24
C PHE A 474 -3.57 -4.34 6.42
N MET A 475 -4.81 -4.66 6.80
CA MET A 475 -6.02 -4.29 6.03
C MET A 475 -6.02 -4.80 4.58
N LEU A 476 -5.51 -6.00 4.32
CA LEU A 476 -5.35 -6.58 2.97
C LEU A 476 -6.33 -7.69 2.65
N GLU A 477 -7.31 -7.92 3.52
CA GLU A 477 -8.44 -8.81 3.29
C GLU A 477 -9.74 -8.21 3.84
N THR A 478 -10.87 -8.72 3.37
CA THR A 478 -12.20 -8.43 3.89
C THR A 478 -12.77 -9.66 4.58
N CYS A 479 -13.71 -9.47 5.50
CA CYS A 479 -14.44 -10.57 6.14
C CYS A 479 -15.84 -10.14 6.53
N GLY A 480 -16.71 -11.09 6.83
CA GLY A 480 -18.05 -10.82 7.35
C GLY A 480 -18.02 -10.22 8.75
N VAL A 481 -18.91 -9.27 9.03
CA VAL A 481 -19.15 -8.74 10.37
C VAL A 481 -20.20 -9.60 11.06
N LYS A 482 -19.85 -10.22 12.20
CA LYS A 482 -20.75 -11.09 12.98
C LYS A 482 -21.02 -10.58 14.40
N SER A 483 -20.61 -9.35 14.67
CA SER A 483 -20.80 -8.70 15.97
C SER A 483 -22.28 -8.64 16.39
N SER A 484 -22.55 -8.87 17.67
CA SER A 484 -23.87 -8.60 18.27
C SER A 484 -24.13 -7.10 18.46
N MET A 485 -23.09 -6.29 18.40
CA MET A 485 -23.15 -4.82 18.47
C MET A 485 -23.31 -4.26 17.05
N ASP A 486 -24.16 -3.24 16.90
CA ASP A 486 -24.29 -2.51 15.64
C ASP A 486 -23.05 -1.63 15.39
N LEU A 487 -22.42 -1.79 14.21
CA LEU A 487 -21.17 -1.13 13.82
C LEU A 487 -21.31 -0.43 12.45
N PRO A 488 -22.27 0.50 12.30
CA PRO A 488 -22.65 1.06 11.00
C PRO A 488 -21.55 1.87 10.33
N ALA A 489 -20.59 2.43 11.08
CA ALA A 489 -19.54 3.27 10.53
C ALA A 489 -18.47 2.45 9.78
N ILE A 490 -18.32 1.14 10.09
CA ILE A 490 -17.28 0.27 9.50
C ILE A 490 -17.85 -0.91 8.70
N THR A 491 -19.15 -1.16 8.78
CA THR A 491 -19.81 -2.23 8.03
C THR A 491 -20.21 -1.72 6.64
N HIS A 492 -19.76 -2.42 5.61
CA HIS A 492 -20.11 -2.12 4.23
C HIS A 492 -21.54 -2.62 3.89
N VAL A 493 -22.09 -2.19 2.75
CA VAL A 493 -23.49 -2.52 2.35
C VAL A 493 -23.74 -4.00 2.13
N ASP A 494 -22.70 -4.80 1.92
CA ASP A 494 -22.75 -6.26 1.79
C ASP A 494 -22.50 -7.01 3.12
N GLY A 495 -22.42 -6.29 4.23
CA GLY A 495 -22.14 -6.86 5.55
C GLY A 495 -20.66 -7.15 5.83
N SER A 496 -19.76 -6.80 4.92
CA SER A 496 -18.33 -7.00 5.10
C SER A 496 -17.64 -5.81 5.79
N ALA A 497 -16.42 -6.06 6.30
CA ALA A 497 -15.47 -5.05 6.73
C ALA A 497 -14.05 -5.44 6.29
N ARG A 498 -13.12 -4.49 6.34
CA ARG A 498 -11.69 -4.70 6.08
C ARG A 498 -10.89 -4.44 7.36
N PRO A 499 -10.81 -5.42 8.26
CA PRO A 499 -10.22 -5.22 9.57
C PRO A 499 -8.69 -5.11 9.53
N GLN A 500 -8.17 -4.40 10.54
CA GLN A 500 -6.82 -4.52 11.04
C GLN A 500 -6.87 -5.20 12.39
N THR A 501 -6.17 -6.33 12.57
CA THR A 501 -5.92 -6.88 13.91
C THR A 501 -4.73 -6.15 14.53
N VAL A 502 -4.89 -5.69 15.78
CA VAL A 502 -3.86 -4.95 16.52
C VAL A 502 -3.28 -5.88 17.59
N ASP A 503 -2.00 -6.24 17.41
CA ASP A 503 -1.24 -7.01 18.39
C ASP A 503 -0.55 -6.07 19.39
N ARG A 504 -0.64 -6.38 20.67
CA ARG A 504 -0.01 -5.60 21.75
C ARG A 504 1.51 -5.61 21.69
N ARG A 505 2.10 -6.62 21.06
CA ARG A 505 3.56 -6.75 20.89
C ARG A 505 4.10 -5.76 19.88
N ASP A 506 3.37 -5.54 18.78
CA ASP A 506 3.81 -4.74 17.65
C ASP A 506 3.43 -3.28 17.80
N SER A 507 2.28 -3.01 18.43
CA SER A 507 1.73 -1.66 18.61
C SER A 507 1.13 -1.47 20.01
N PRO A 508 1.96 -1.47 21.08
CA PRO A 508 1.49 -1.50 22.48
C PRO A 508 0.62 -0.29 22.84
N ARG A 509 0.98 0.92 22.42
CA ARG A 509 0.23 2.15 22.73
C ARG A 509 -1.12 2.16 21.99
N PHE A 510 -1.15 1.81 20.72
CA PHE A 510 -2.40 1.76 19.96
C PHE A 510 -3.33 0.66 20.49
N ALA A 511 -2.79 -0.52 20.79
CA ALA A 511 -3.54 -1.59 21.45
C ALA A 511 -4.08 -1.15 22.83
N GLY A 512 -3.26 -0.42 23.60
CA GLY A 512 -3.67 0.18 24.88
C GLY A 512 -4.83 1.16 24.75
N LEU A 513 -4.84 1.96 23.68
CA LEU A 513 -5.97 2.87 23.38
C LEU A 513 -7.24 2.08 23.05
N VAL A 514 -7.16 1.07 22.16
CA VAL A 514 -8.32 0.24 21.81
C VAL A 514 -8.85 -0.50 23.04
N ASP A 515 -7.96 -0.98 23.91
CA ASP A 515 -8.33 -1.62 25.18
C ASP A 515 -9.03 -0.65 26.17
N ALA A 516 -8.53 0.58 26.29
CA ALA A 516 -9.18 1.61 27.13
C ALA A 516 -10.58 1.95 26.59
N PHE A 517 -10.74 2.02 25.27
CA PHE A 517 -12.03 2.21 24.62
C PHE A 517 -12.96 1.00 24.86
N TYR A 518 -12.42 -0.23 24.77
CA TYR A 518 -13.16 -1.47 25.05
C TYR A 518 -13.66 -1.51 26.49
N ARG A 519 -12.82 -1.24 27.47
CA ARG A 519 -13.23 -1.22 28.89
C ARG A 519 -14.35 -0.22 29.15
N ARG A 520 -14.37 0.92 28.45
CA ARG A 520 -15.36 1.97 28.62
C ARG A 520 -16.69 1.68 27.92
N THR A 521 -16.63 1.01 26.78
CA THR A 521 -17.77 0.93 25.84
C THR A 521 -18.28 -0.48 25.57
N GLY A 522 -17.50 -1.50 25.90
CA GLY A 522 -17.74 -2.88 25.49
C GLY A 522 -17.42 -3.16 24.01
N CYS A 523 -16.87 -2.17 23.28
CA CYS A 523 -16.52 -2.30 21.86
C CYS A 523 -15.00 -2.44 21.71
N ALA A 524 -14.51 -3.64 21.33
CA ALA A 524 -13.10 -3.97 21.24
C ALA A 524 -12.41 -3.46 19.96
N LEU A 525 -12.96 -2.44 19.31
CA LEU A 525 -12.44 -1.87 18.08
C LEU A 525 -12.74 -0.38 17.94
N VAL A 526 -11.95 0.29 17.12
CA VAL A 526 -12.16 1.68 16.70
C VAL A 526 -12.23 1.77 15.17
N LEU A 527 -12.94 2.77 14.64
CA LEU A 527 -12.82 3.15 13.24
C LEU A 527 -11.41 3.74 13.02
N ASN A 528 -10.71 3.29 11.99
CA ASN A 528 -9.39 3.75 11.59
C ASN A 528 -9.39 4.15 10.11
N THR A 529 -8.91 5.36 9.82
CA THR A 529 -8.66 5.83 8.45
C THR A 529 -7.39 6.68 8.40
N SER A 530 -6.79 6.82 7.22
CA SER A 530 -5.55 7.58 7.03
C SER A 530 -5.66 9.02 7.52
N PHE A 531 -4.61 9.52 8.17
CA PHE A 531 -4.55 10.91 8.62
C PHE A 531 -4.07 11.81 7.49
N ASN A 532 -5.00 12.28 6.68
CA ASN A 532 -4.80 13.20 5.57
C ASN A 532 -6.13 13.82 5.15
N VAL A 533 -6.10 14.98 4.51
CA VAL A 533 -7.23 15.51 3.74
C VAL A 533 -7.20 14.97 2.31
N ARG A 534 -8.29 15.19 1.57
CA ARG A 534 -8.41 14.75 0.16
C ARG A 534 -7.25 15.30 -0.68
N GLY A 535 -6.61 14.44 -1.48
CA GLY A 535 -5.56 14.82 -2.42
C GLY A 535 -4.16 14.96 -1.81
N GLU A 536 -4.02 14.87 -0.49
CA GLU A 536 -2.73 14.90 0.20
C GLU A 536 -2.25 13.49 0.57
N PRO A 537 -0.92 13.24 0.63
CA PRO A 537 -0.35 12.07 1.28
C PRO A 537 -0.72 11.98 2.76
N ILE A 538 -0.59 10.81 3.36
CA ILE A 538 -0.68 10.65 4.82
C ILE A 538 0.34 11.58 5.49
N VAL A 539 -0.03 12.22 6.61
CA VAL A 539 0.86 13.12 7.35
C VAL A 539 2.15 12.41 7.77
N CYS A 540 3.29 13.07 7.59
CA CYS A 540 4.59 12.52 7.93
C CYS A 540 5.12 13.08 9.26
N SER A 541 5.13 14.40 9.38
CA SER A 541 5.68 15.13 10.52
C SER A 541 4.58 15.63 11.47
N PRO A 542 4.93 16.00 12.73
CA PRO A 542 4.00 16.68 13.65
C PRO A 542 3.42 17.97 13.07
N ALA A 543 4.20 18.72 12.28
CA ALA A 543 3.72 19.92 11.60
C ALA A 543 2.68 19.59 10.51
N ASP A 544 2.85 18.47 9.78
CA ASP A 544 1.82 18.00 8.84
C ASP A 544 0.54 17.61 9.55
N ALA A 545 0.66 16.92 10.70
CA ALA A 545 -0.47 16.52 11.53
C ALA A 545 -1.25 17.73 12.05
N LEU A 546 -0.55 18.76 12.57
CA LEU A 546 -1.15 20.00 13.04
C LEU A 546 -1.86 20.75 11.88
N ARG A 547 -1.21 20.84 10.73
CA ARG A 547 -1.79 21.45 9.53
C ARG A 547 -3.06 20.73 9.08
N CYS A 548 -3.01 19.41 8.99
CA CYS A 548 -4.17 18.60 8.63
C CYS A 548 -5.29 18.74 9.67
N PHE A 549 -4.98 18.79 10.95
CA PHE A 549 -5.93 19.02 12.05
C PHE A 549 -6.66 20.37 11.88
N ILE A 550 -5.92 21.44 11.63
CA ILE A 550 -6.48 22.78 11.44
C ILE A 550 -7.40 22.81 10.20
N LYS A 551 -6.92 22.31 9.05
CA LYS A 551 -7.68 22.32 7.78
C LYS A 551 -8.92 21.44 7.78
N SER A 552 -8.91 20.34 8.51
CA SER A 552 -9.99 19.35 8.51
C SER A 552 -11.06 19.59 9.57
N ASN A 553 -10.85 20.53 10.49
CA ASN A 553 -11.73 20.74 11.65
C ASN A 553 -12.01 19.44 12.45
N LEU A 554 -11.00 18.58 12.59
CA LEU A 554 -11.05 17.46 13.54
C LEU A 554 -11.28 17.98 14.95
N ASP A 555 -11.95 17.21 15.79
CA ASP A 555 -12.24 17.68 17.16
C ASP A 555 -10.99 17.83 18.01
N VAL A 556 -10.07 16.86 17.89
CA VAL A 556 -8.86 16.74 18.72
C VAL A 556 -7.71 16.20 17.90
N LEU A 557 -6.51 16.72 18.17
CA LEU A 557 -5.25 16.14 17.71
C LEU A 557 -4.51 15.54 18.91
N VAL A 558 -4.19 14.27 18.83
CA VAL A 558 -3.24 13.60 19.72
C VAL A 558 -1.93 13.42 18.96
N VAL A 559 -0.86 14.03 19.46
CA VAL A 559 0.46 13.98 18.83
C VAL A 559 1.49 13.62 19.90
N GLU A 560 2.03 12.39 19.80
CA GLU A 560 2.81 11.74 20.85
C GLU A 560 2.11 11.83 22.22
N ASP A 561 2.70 12.52 23.19
CA ASP A 561 2.19 12.67 24.56
C ASP A 561 1.33 13.94 24.76
N PHE A 562 0.89 14.58 23.69
CA PHE A 562 0.16 15.85 23.78
C PHE A 562 -1.22 15.76 23.17
N ILE A 563 -2.18 16.45 23.80
CA ILE A 563 -3.52 16.67 23.22
C ILE A 563 -3.65 18.16 22.88
N VAL A 564 -4.05 18.43 21.63
CA VAL A 564 -4.39 19.77 21.14
C VAL A 564 -5.86 19.80 20.76
N GLU A 565 -6.62 20.73 21.33
CA GLU A 565 -8.01 20.99 20.99
C GLU A 565 -8.14 22.20 20.06
N GLN A 566 -9.22 22.29 19.31
CA GLN A 566 -9.46 23.40 18.38
C GLN A 566 -9.41 24.78 19.06
N ALA A 567 -9.83 24.87 20.31
CA ALA A 567 -9.80 26.13 21.09
C ALA A 567 -8.38 26.62 21.42
N MET A 568 -7.36 25.74 21.32
CA MET A 568 -5.96 26.09 21.59
C MET A 568 -5.24 26.67 20.36
N VAL A 569 -5.88 26.63 19.18
CA VAL A 569 -5.33 27.15 17.93
C VAL A 569 -5.82 28.59 17.74
N SER A 570 -4.89 29.54 17.64
CA SER A 570 -5.24 30.95 17.44
C SER A 570 -5.81 31.21 16.02
N ASP A 571 -6.57 32.29 15.87
CA ASP A 571 -7.12 32.68 14.57
C ASP A 571 -6.00 33.05 13.59
N GLU A 572 -4.93 33.67 14.06
CA GLU A 572 -3.76 34.04 13.24
C GLU A 572 -3.06 32.78 12.68
N LEU A 573 -2.95 31.70 13.47
CA LEU A 573 -2.38 30.45 12.99
C LEU A 573 -3.30 29.76 11.96
N ARG A 574 -4.62 29.83 12.14
CA ARG A 574 -5.60 29.33 11.16
C ARG A 574 -5.47 30.06 9.83
N GLU A 575 -5.46 31.38 9.86
CA GLU A 575 -5.31 32.22 8.68
C GLU A 575 -3.97 31.93 7.97
N ALA A 576 -2.88 31.77 8.73
CA ALA A 576 -1.57 31.43 8.18
C ALA A 576 -1.59 30.06 7.48
N VAL A 577 -2.22 29.05 8.07
CA VAL A 577 -2.35 27.71 7.46
C VAL A 577 -3.18 27.75 6.18
N GLU A 578 -4.29 28.51 6.15
CA GLU A 578 -5.12 28.67 4.95
C GLU A 578 -4.37 29.39 3.81
N LEU A 579 -3.61 30.44 4.14
CA LEU A 579 -2.89 31.24 3.18
C LEU A 579 -1.69 30.50 2.56
N TRP A 580 -0.88 29.83 3.40
CA TRP A 580 0.38 29.21 2.95
C TRP A 580 0.19 27.79 2.40
N TYR A 581 -0.95 27.14 2.71
CA TYR A 581 -1.25 25.78 2.28
C TYR A 581 -2.68 25.70 1.70
N PRO A 582 -2.93 26.33 0.54
CA PRO A 582 -4.24 26.26 -0.12
C PRO A 582 -4.62 24.81 -0.41
N GLU A 583 -5.91 24.55 -0.60
CA GLU A 583 -6.36 23.21 -1.02
C GLU A 583 -5.61 22.82 -2.31
N PRO A 584 -5.11 21.57 -2.40
CA PRO A 584 -4.46 21.12 -3.63
C PRO A 584 -5.45 21.27 -4.79
N ALA A 585 -4.97 21.82 -5.89
CA ALA A 585 -5.76 21.86 -7.12
C ALA A 585 -6.16 20.42 -7.49
N GLU A 586 -7.43 20.20 -7.86
CA GLU A 586 -7.83 18.87 -8.33
C GLU A 586 -6.86 18.42 -9.44
N PRO A 587 -6.31 17.20 -9.37
CA PRO A 587 -5.46 16.69 -10.43
C PRO A 587 -6.25 16.69 -11.74
N ARG A 588 -5.72 17.41 -12.75
CA ARG A 588 -6.30 17.55 -14.09
C ARG A 588 -6.35 16.22 -14.82
#